data_f28db35a4de6b96a5d817486fa842f43
#
_entry.id   f28db35a4de6b96a5d817486fa842f43
#
_cell.length_a   1.000
_cell.length_b   1.000
_cell.length_c   1.000
_cell.angle_alpha   90.00
_cell.angle_beta   90.00
_cell.angle_gamma   90.00
#
_symmetry.space_group_name_H-M   'P 1'
#
loop_
_entity.id
_entity.type
_entity.pdbx_description
1 polymer ?
#
loop_
_entity_poly.entity_id
_entity_poly.type
_entity_poly.pdbx_seq_one_letter_code
_entity_poly.pdbx_strand_id
1 'polypeptide(L)'
;MTIPKELILNLLDSSNKNKQKSMLSQLTHNKDKGIIKNVISLFDDDDIKIRGEVFSILCLNENDISEILIDSLTSKSKNIRAFCSLILANRNDANGINHIIKLTNDSSSMARSCVLGALGYLRASNAMKEIHQGIFDSDVEVKKSAAHALSLLGEKLSDKEKIELEKQNDPDFEKILKKL
;
A
#
# COMPACT_ATOMS: atom_id res chain seq x y z
N MET A 1 -12.01 -31.12 -1.60
CA MET A 1 -12.42 -31.02 -0.16
C MET A 1 -12.27 -29.60 0.29
N THR A 2 -13.34 -28.97 0.77
CA THR A 2 -13.27 -27.57 1.23
C THR A 2 -12.81 -27.57 2.69
N ILE A 3 -11.76 -26.83 3.01
CA ILE A 3 -11.25 -26.72 4.38
C ILE A 3 -12.29 -25.94 5.21
N PRO A 4 -12.68 -26.44 6.41
CA PRO A 4 -13.61 -25.71 7.28
C PRO A 4 -13.05 -24.34 7.69
N LYS A 5 -13.93 -23.33 7.72
CA LYS A 5 -13.55 -21.95 8.07
C LYS A 5 -12.84 -21.84 9.41
N GLU A 6 -13.34 -22.51 10.45
CA GLU A 6 -12.73 -22.52 11.78
C GLU A 6 -11.28 -23.05 11.77
N LEU A 7 -11.02 -24.08 10.96
CA LEU A 7 -9.68 -24.64 10.83
C LEU A 7 -8.74 -23.65 10.13
N ILE A 8 -9.23 -22.93 9.09
CA ILE A 8 -8.47 -21.87 8.43
C ILE A 8 -8.08 -20.80 9.46
N LEU A 9 -9.04 -20.27 10.21
CA LEU A 9 -8.79 -19.23 11.20
C LEU A 9 -7.81 -19.68 12.28
N ASN A 10 -7.95 -20.89 12.82
CA ASN A 10 -7.02 -21.44 13.80
C ASN A 10 -5.59 -21.60 13.25
N LEU A 11 -5.45 -21.92 11.95
CA LEU A 11 -4.13 -22.02 11.32
C LEU A 11 -3.50 -20.66 11.01
N LEU A 12 -4.33 -19.65 10.71
CA LEU A 12 -3.87 -18.26 10.54
C LEU A 12 -3.40 -17.65 11.86
N ASP A 13 -4.02 -18.01 13.00
CA ASP A 13 -3.62 -17.54 14.33
C ASP A 13 -2.52 -18.41 14.97
N SER A 14 -2.03 -19.42 14.24
CA SER A 14 -1.02 -20.34 14.76
C SER A 14 0.32 -19.64 15.02
N SER A 15 0.91 -19.88 16.20
CA SER A 15 2.29 -19.48 16.50
C SER A 15 3.33 -20.21 15.63
N ASN A 16 2.96 -21.31 14.98
CA ASN A 16 3.81 -22.03 14.03
C ASN A 16 3.78 -21.35 12.67
N LYS A 17 4.80 -20.53 12.39
CA LYS A 17 4.91 -19.74 11.15
C LYS A 17 4.88 -20.59 9.87
N ASN A 18 5.38 -21.82 9.89
CA ASN A 18 5.33 -22.69 8.72
C ASN A 18 3.91 -23.15 8.42
N LYS A 19 3.12 -23.49 9.45
CA LYS A 19 1.70 -23.85 9.28
C LYS A 19 0.89 -22.65 8.82
N GLN A 20 1.11 -21.48 9.40
CA GLN A 20 0.49 -20.23 9.03
C GLN A 20 0.76 -19.91 7.56
N LYS A 21 2.02 -19.95 7.12
CA LYS A 21 2.42 -19.71 5.72
C LYS A 21 1.80 -20.73 4.76
N SER A 22 1.82 -22.02 5.13
CA SER A 22 1.19 -23.07 4.30
C SER A 22 -0.32 -22.89 4.17
N MET A 23 -0.99 -22.35 5.18
CA MET A 23 -2.41 -22.03 5.08
C MET A 23 -2.63 -20.81 4.19
N LEU A 24 -1.85 -19.74 4.37
CA LEU A 24 -1.94 -18.53 3.56
C LEU A 24 -1.87 -18.83 2.07
N SER A 25 -0.87 -19.63 1.63
CA SER A 25 -0.69 -19.96 0.21
C SER A 25 -1.89 -20.65 -0.46
N GLN A 26 -2.82 -21.20 0.32
CA GLN A 26 -4.05 -21.83 -0.17
C GLN A 26 -5.24 -20.86 -0.26
N LEU A 27 -5.07 -19.61 0.16
CA LEU A 27 -6.17 -18.63 0.24
C LEU A 27 -6.26 -17.66 -0.93
N THR A 28 -5.41 -17.81 -1.95
CA THR A 28 -5.37 -16.91 -3.13
C THR A 28 -6.74 -16.75 -3.81
N HIS A 29 -7.56 -17.79 -3.83
CA HIS A 29 -8.91 -17.73 -4.42
C HIS A 29 -10.04 -17.65 -3.38
N ASN A 30 -9.71 -17.36 -2.12
CA ASN A 30 -10.71 -17.26 -1.07
C ASN A 30 -11.51 -15.96 -1.19
N LYS A 31 -12.85 -16.06 -1.04
CA LYS A 31 -13.77 -14.90 -1.12
C LYS A 31 -14.53 -14.64 0.16
N ASP A 32 -14.35 -15.46 1.20
CA ASP A 32 -15.00 -15.23 2.49
C ASP A 32 -14.47 -13.95 3.15
N LYS A 33 -15.36 -12.97 3.34
CA LYS A 33 -15.03 -11.67 3.90
C LYS A 33 -14.33 -11.77 5.27
N GLY A 34 -14.73 -12.73 6.11
CA GLY A 34 -14.13 -12.93 7.44
C GLY A 34 -12.71 -13.47 7.34
N ILE A 35 -12.46 -14.43 6.43
CA ILE A 35 -11.11 -14.95 6.20
C ILE A 35 -10.21 -13.86 5.63
N ILE A 36 -10.66 -13.10 4.64
CA ILE A 36 -9.88 -12.00 4.05
C ILE A 36 -9.53 -10.95 5.11
N LYS A 37 -10.47 -10.58 6.01
CA LYS A 37 -10.16 -9.66 7.12
C LYS A 37 -9.09 -10.21 8.07
N ASN A 38 -9.12 -11.50 8.38
CA ASN A 38 -8.07 -12.13 9.19
C ASN A 38 -6.73 -12.18 8.46
N VAL A 39 -6.74 -12.43 7.15
CA VAL A 39 -5.52 -12.36 6.33
C VAL A 39 -4.93 -10.94 6.36
N ILE A 40 -5.75 -9.90 6.20
CA ILE A 40 -5.31 -8.49 6.26
C ILE A 40 -4.73 -8.15 7.65
N SER A 41 -5.28 -8.68 8.75
CA SER A 41 -4.74 -8.40 10.09
C SER A 41 -3.30 -8.90 10.28
N LEU A 42 -2.87 -9.89 9.51
CA LEU A 42 -1.49 -10.39 9.52
C LEU A 42 -0.46 -9.45 8.89
N PHE A 43 -0.86 -8.27 8.39
CA PHE A 43 0.09 -7.20 8.10
C PHE A 43 0.77 -6.64 9.36
N ASP A 44 0.24 -6.92 10.54
CA ASP A 44 0.86 -6.60 11.83
C ASP A 44 1.69 -7.77 12.42
N ASP A 45 1.85 -8.87 11.68
CA ASP A 45 2.70 -9.98 12.11
C ASP A 45 4.17 -9.53 12.15
N ASP A 46 4.92 -9.97 13.16
CA ASP A 46 6.34 -9.64 13.32
C ASP A 46 7.21 -10.25 12.22
N ASP A 47 6.80 -11.40 11.65
CA ASP A 47 7.53 -12.06 10.57
C ASP A 47 7.26 -11.37 9.22
N ILE A 48 8.31 -10.77 8.66
CA ILE A 48 8.27 -10.13 7.34
C ILE A 48 7.85 -11.09 6.22
N LYS A 49 8.13 -12.40 6.37
CA LYS A 49 7.75 -13.42 5.37
C LYS A 49 6.23 -13.63 5.37
N ILE A 50 5.60 -13.58 6.55
CA ILE A 50 4.14 -13.65 6.66
C ILE A 50 3.51 -12.42 6.01
N ARG A 51 4.00 -11.22 6.32
CA ARG A 51 3.49 -9.98 5.68
C ARG A 51 3.64 -10.02 4.16
N GLY A 52 4.78 -10.53 3.65
CA GLY A 52 5.03 -10.70 2.21
C GLY A 52 4.06 -11.69 1.56
N GLU A 53 3.78 -12.82 2.23
CA GLU A 53 2.80 -13.80 1.75
C GLU A 53 1.38 -13.22 1.72
N VAL A 54 0.98 -12.49 2.77
CA VAL A 54 -0.30 -11.77 2.82
C VAL A 54 -0.43 -10.81 1.62
N PHE A 55 0.60 -10.02 1.36
CA PHE A 55 0.61 -9.11 0.22
C PHE A 55 0.40 -9.85 -1.10
N SER A 56 1.18 -10.91 -1.31
CA SER A 56 1.13 -11.71 -2.54
C SER A 56 -0.25 -12.31 -2.79
N ILE A 57 -0.84 -12.96 -1.78
CA ILE A 57 -2.14 -13.62 -1.96
C ILE A 57 -3.28 -12.63 -2.17
N LEU A 58 -3.24 -11.44 -1.54
CA LEU A 58 -4.26 -10.42 -1.74
C LEU A 58 -4.12 -9.72 -3.11
N CYS A 59 -2.90 -9.53 -3.61
CA CYS A 59 -2.67 -9.04 -4.97
C CYS A 59 -3.15 -10.04 -6.03
N LEU A 60 -2.90 -11.34 -5.81
CA LEU A 60 -3.26 -12.42 -6.74
C LEU A 60 -4.72 -12.89 -6.62
N ASN A 61 -5.45 -12.43 -5.61
CA ASN A 61 -6.85 -12.82 -5.43
C ASN A 61 -7.72 -12.22 -6.53
N GLU A 62 -8.30 -13.08 -7.38
CA GLU A 62 -9.13 -12.67 -8.52
C GLU A 62 -10.56 -12.28 -8.13
N ASN A 63 -10.98 -12.56 -6.88
CA ASN A 63 -12.30 -12.18 -6.43
C ASN A 63 -12.38 -10.67 -6.16
N ASP A 64 -13.59 -10.13 -6.18
CA ASP A 64 -13.82 -8.75 -5.77
C ASP A 64 -13.71 -8.63 -4.24
N ILE A 65 -12.57 -8.10 -3.79
CA ILE A 65 -12.26 -7.79 -2.39
C ILE A 65 -12.07 -6.28 -2.16
N SER A 66 -12.46 -5.46 -3.13
CA SER A 66 -12.30 -4.02 -3.14
C SER A 66 -12.86 -3.36 -1.88
N GLU A 67 -14.12 -3.64 -1.55
CA GLU A 67 -14.78 -3.10 -0.37
C GLU A 67 -14.02 -3.40 0.93
N ILE A 68 -13.50 -4.63 1.09
CA ILE A 68 -12.77 -5.03 2.29
C ILE A 68 -11.43 -4.29 2.41
N LEU A 69 -10.73 -4.11 1.28
CA LEU A 69 -9.48 -3.36 1.24
C LEU A 69 -9.72 -1.86 1.55
N ILE A 70 -10.77 -1.26 0.97
CA ILE A 70 -11.17 0.12 1.21
C ILE A 70 -11.55 0.34 2.68
N ASP A 71 -12.36 -0.54 3.27
CA ASP A 71 -12.69 -0.50 4.70
C ASP A 71 -11.43 -0.52 5.56
N SER A 72 -10.44 -1.34 5.16
CA SER A 72 -9.19 -1.50 5.89
C SER A 72 -8.29 -0.26 5.87
N LEU A 73 -8.52 0.69 4.96
CA LEU A 73 -7.82 1.99 4.96
C LEU A 73 -8.14 2.84 6.20
N THR A 74 -9.19 2.51 6.95
CA THR A 74 -9.55 3.20 8.21
C THR A 74 -8.98 2.49 9.46
N SER A 75 -8.16 1.46 9.29
CA SER A 75 -7.56 0.69 10.38
C SER A 75 -6.71 1.57 11.30
N LYS A 76 -6.68 1.22 12.60
CA LYS A 76 -5.72 1.82 13.55
C LYS A 76 -4.28 1.47 13.22
N SER A 77 -4.02 0.32 12.59
CA SER A 77 -2.69 -0.11 12.18
C SER A 77 -2.21 0.66 10.94
N LYS A 78 -1.04 1.29 11.07
CA LYS A 78 -0.34 1.94 9.95
C LYS A 78 0.03 0.95 8.85
N ASN A 79 0.39 -0.29 9.22
CA ASN A 79 0.79 -1.32 8.26
C ASN A 79 -0.40 -1.72 7.39
N ILE A 80 -1.57 -1.93 8.01
CA ILE A 80 -2.79 -2.28 7.27
C ILE A 80 -3.17 -1.16 6.31
N ARG A 81 -3.19 0.12 6.75
CA ARG A 81 -3.50 1.24 5.87
C ARG A 81 -2.52 1.34 4.69
N ALA A 82 -1.21 1.24 4.97
CA ALA A 82 -0.16 1.31 3.97
C ALA A 82 -0.27 0.18 2.94
N PHE A 83 -0.30 -1.06 3.39
CA PHE A 83 -0.30 -2.21 2.48
C PHE A 83 -1.62 -2.36 1.72
N CYS A 84 -2.78 -2.07 2.32
CA CYS A 84 -4.05 -2.07 1.58
C CYS A 84 -4.09 -1.02 0.48
N SER A 85 -3.48 0.17 0.69
CA SER A 85 -3.32 1.17 -0.37
C SER A 85 -2.50 0.63 -1.55
N LEU A 86 -1.38 -0.04 -1.27
CA LEU A 86 -0.53 -0.64 -2.31
C LEU A 86 -1.22 -1.82 -3.02
N ILE A 87 -2.02 -2.61 -2.31
CA ILE A 87 -2.78 -3.72 -2.92
C ILE A 87 -3.84 -3.16 -3.85
N LEU A 88 -4.60 -2.15 -3.46
CA LEU A 88 -5.57 -1.48 -4.32
C LEU A 88 -4.89 -0.97 -5.60
N ALA A 89 -3.71 -0.35 -5.47
CA ALA A 89 -2.93 0.11 -6.62
C ALA A 89 -2.46 -1.05 -7.50
N ASN A 90 -1.90 -2.12 -6.92
CA ASN A 90 -1.41 -3.28 -7.64
C ASN A 90 -2.54 -3.99 -8.42
N ARG A 91 -3.74 -4.02 -7.86
CA ARG A 91 -4.96 -4.55 -8.49
C ARG A 91 -5.58 -3.59 -9.49
N ASN A 92 -5.02 -2.41 -9.69
CA ASN A 92 -5.56 -1.32 -10.51
C ASN A 92 -7.01 -0.96 -10.13
N ASP A 93 -7.31 -0.97 -8.83
CA ASP A 93 -8.64 -0.73 -8.28
C ASP A 93 -8.89 0.77 -8.07
N ALA A 94 -9.47 1.40 -9.08
CA ALA A 94 -9.74 2.84 -9.07
C ALA A 94 -10.80 3.26 -8.02
N ASN A 95 -11.63 2.32 -7.51
CA ASN A 95 -12.62 2.63 -6.47
C ASN A 95 -11.95 3.08 -5.16
N GLY A 96 -10.70 2.66 -4.92
CA GLY A 96 -9.92 3.04 -3.76
C GLY A 96 -9.39 4.47 -3.78
N ILE A 97 -9.28 5.13 -4.95
CA ILE A 97 -8.54 6.39 -5.11
C ILE A 97 -8.98 7.46 -4.11
N ASN A 98 -10.27 7.77 -4.02
CA ASN A 98 -10.78 8.80 -3.12
C ASN A 98 -10.56 8.49 -1.63
N HIS A 99 -10.43 7.22 -1.27
CA HIS A 99 -10.13 6.78 0.08
C HIS A 99 -8.62 6.86 0.37
N ILE A 100 -7.80 6.51 -0.61
CA ILE A 100 -6.33 6.62 -0.55
C ILE A 100 -5.91 8.08 -0.42
N ILE A 101 -6.52 9.02 -1.19
CA ILE A 101 -6.25 10.46 -1.09
C ILE A 101 -6.37 10.98 0.36
N LYS A 102 -7.36 10.51 1.13
CA LYS A 102 -7.53 10.93 2.53
C LYS A 102 -6.34 10.56 3.44
N LEU A 103 -5.56 9.57 3.05
CA LEU A 103 -4.39 9.09 3.79
C LEU A 103 -3.08 9.81 3.41
N THR A 104 -3.10 10.77 2.49
CA THR A 104 -1.90 11.58 2.18
C THR A 104 -1.42 12.41 3.38
N ASN A 105 -2.30 12.65 4.35
CA ASN A 105 -2.00 13.30 5.63
C ASN A 105 -1.96 12.32 6.81
N ASP A 106 -1.71 11.03 6.57
CA ASP A 106 -1.60 10.03 7.64
C ASP A 106 -0.52 10.39 8.65
N SER A 107 -0.74 10.09 9.93
CA SER A 107 0.24 10.34 10.99
C SER A 107 1.55 9.55 10.80
N SER A 108 1.50 8.42 10.10
CA SER A 108 2.66 7.59 9.78
C SER A 108 3.27 7.98 8.44
N SER A 109 4.56 8.34 8.43
CA SER A 109 5.29 8.61 7.19
C SER A 109 5.33 7.38 6.27
N MET A 110 5.44 6.17 6.83
CA MET A 110 5.32 4.93 6.06
C MET A 110 3.99 4.85 5.30
N ALA A 111 2.87 5.17 5.96
CA ALA A 111 1.58 5.14 5.30
C ALA A 111 1.49 6.23 4.22
N ARG A 112 1.94 7.47 4.50
CA ARG A 112 1.96 8.56 3.49
C ARG A 112 2.80 8.19 2.26
N SER A 113 3.99 7.60 2.46
CA SER A 113 4.87 7.15 1.38
C SER A 113 4.18 6.10 0.50
N CYS A 114 3.61 5.05 1.11
CA CYS A 114 2.87 4.01 0.39
C CYS A 114 1.66 4.57 -0.38
N VAL A 115 0.91 5.48 0.23
CA VAL A 115 -0.26 6.15 -0.34
C VAL A 115 0.11 6.96 -1.58
N LEU A 116 1.16 7.78 -1.52
CA LEU A 116 1.63 8.56 -2.66
C LEU A 116 2.11 7.66 -3.80
N GLY A 117 2.84 6.59 -3.48
CA GLY A 117 3.21 5.57 -4.45
C GLY A 117 1.99 4.93 -5.11
N ALA A 118 0.97 4.54 -4.31
CA ALA A 118 -0.26 3.96 -4.79
C ALA A 118 -1.03 4.90 -5.74
N LEU A 119 -1.12 6.20 -5.40
CA LEU A 119 -1.75 7.21 -6.26
C LEU A 119 -1.03 7.39 -7.60
N GLY A 120 0.31 7.35 -7.59
CA GLY A 120 1.12 7.37 -8.81
C GLY A 120 0.84 6.16 -9.71
N TYR A 121 0.82 4.96 -9.15
CA TYR A 121 0.50 3.72 -9.87
C TYR A 121 -0.91 3.71 -10.45
N LEU A 122 -1.89 4.18 -9.70
CA LEU A 122 -3.28 4.31 -10.14
C LEU A 122 -3.50 5.45 -11.15
N ARG A 123 -2.45 6.22 -11.47
CA ARG A 123 -2.53 7.41 -12.33
C ARG A 123 -3.64 8.37 -11.89
N ALA A 124 -3.74 8.59 -10.59
CA ALA A 124 -4.81 9.36 -9.94
C ALA A 124 -4.63 10.87 -10.19
N SER A 125 -5.03 11.35 -11.35
CA SER A 125 -4.92 12.78 -11.73
C SER A 125 -5.70 13.71 -10.79
N ASN A 126 -6.74 13.22 -10.14
CA ASN A 126 -7.51 13.98 -9.14
C ASN A 126 -6.79 14.12 -7.78
N ALA A 127 -5.64 13.44 -7.59
CA ALA A 127 -4.80 13.54 -6.38
C ALA A 127 -3.58 14.46 -6.59
N MET A 128 -3.50 15.17 -7.71
CA MET A 128 -2.33 15.94 -8.11
C MET A 128 -1.88 16.93 -7.03
N LYS A 129 -2.82 17.65 -6.43
CA LYS A 129 -2.54 18.61 -5.37
C LYS A 129 -1.84 17.95 -4.17
N GLU A 130 -2.34 16.81 -3.73
CA GLU A 130 -1.82 16.07 -2.58
C GLU A 130 -0.45 15.48 -2.90
N ILE A 131 -0.24 15.02 -4.13
CA ILE A 131 1.06 14.49 -4.57
C ILE A 131 2.11 15.61 -4.59
N HIS A 132 1.81 16.79 -5.15
CA HIS A 132 2.70 17.95 -5.09
C HIS A 132 3.00 18.39 -3.65
N GLN A 133 2.02 18.34 -2.74
CA GLN A 133 2.24 18.63 -1.33
C GLN A 133 3.22 17.64 -0.69
N GLY A 134 3.22 16.36 -1.10
CA GLY A 134 4.15 15.35 -0.63
C GLY A 134 5.62 15.65 -0.88
N ILE A 135 5.95 16.52 -1.85
CA ILE A 135 7.34 17.00 -2.09
C ILE A 135 7.88 17.78 -0.89
N PHE A 136 7.01 18.40 -0.12
CA PHE A 136 7.37 19.22 1.06
C PHE A 136 7.18 18.47 2.38
N ASP A 137 6.97 17.15 2.35
CA ASP A 137 6.85 16.34 3.58
C ASP A 137 8.14 16.41 4.43
N SER A 138 8.01 16.23 5.72
CA SER A 138 9.15 16.18 6.64
C SER A 138 10.00 14.91 6.48
N ASP A 139 9.41 13.84 5.93
CA ASP A 139 10.05 12.54 5.74
C ASP A 139 10.57 12.38 4.30
N VAL A 140 11.83 11.98 4.17
CA VAL A 140 12.51 11.87 2.87
C VAL A 140 11.91 10.79 1.97
N GLU A 141 11.44 9.68 2.53
CA GLU A 141 10.81 8.60 1.76
C GLU A 141 9.43 9.00 1.23
N VAL A 142 8.73 9.88 1.95
CA VAL A 142 7.48 10.49 1.46
C VAL A 142 7.76 11.40 0.28
N LYS A 143 8.80 12.27 0.37
CA LYS A 143 9.24 13.11 -0.76
C LYS A 143 9.61 12.28 -1.99
N LYS A 144 10.36 11.19 -1.82
CA LYS A 144 10.72 10.27 -2.91
C LYS A 144 9.49 9.69 -3.58
N SER A 145 8.54 9.20 -2.78
CA SER A 145 7.29 8.63 -3.29
C SER A 145 6.45 9.64 -4.05
N ALA A 146 6.39 10.90 -3.57
CA ALA A 146 5.71 11.99 -4.25
C ALA A 146 6.36 12.31 -5.61
N ALA A 147 7.68 12.48 -5.64
CA ALA A 147 8.43 12.75 -6.86
C ALA A 147 8.30 11.60 -7.88
N HIS A 148 8.35 10.35 -7.42
CA HIS A 148 8.11 9.19 -8.27
C HIS A 148 6.69 9.15 -8.82
N ALA A 149 5.69 9.48 -8.00
CA ALA A 149 4.29 9.56 -8.43
C ALA A 149 4.09 10.63 -9.52
N LEU A 150 4.68 11.83 -9.38
CA LEU A 150 4.67 12.87 -10.42
C LEU A 150 5.31 12.38 -11.71
N SER A 151 6.45 11.68 -11.61
CA SER A 151 7.11 11.09 -12.79
C SER A 151 6.20 10.08 -13.50
N LEU A 152 5.49 9.23 -12.77
CA LEU A 152 4.53 8.27 -13.35
C LEU A 152 3.35 8.97 -14.03
N LEU A 153 2.94 10.12 -13.53
CA LEU A 153 1.85 10.93 -14.08
C LEU A 153 2.30 11.80 -15.26
N GLY A 154 3.60 11.92 -15.52
CA GLY A 154 4.15 12.78 -16.56
C GLY A 154 4.09 14.28 -16.20
N GLU A 155 3.98 14.59 -14.92
CA GLU A 155 3.90 15.97 -14.42
C GLU A 155 5.28 16.57 -14.18
N LYS A 156 5.37 17.89 -14.31
CA LYS A 156 6.60 18.64 -14.09
C LYS A 156 6.65 19.23 -12.69
N LEU A 157 7.84 19.27 -12.14
CA LEU A 157 8.12 19.99 -10.90
C LEU A 157 8.21 21.50 -11.14
N SER A 158 7.65 22.29 -10.24
CA SER A 158 7.95 23.73 -10.15
C SER A 158 9.38 23.95 -9.65
N ASP A 159 9.93 25.15 -9.87
CA ASP A 159 11.28 25.49 -9.41
C ASP A 159 11.42 25.36 -7.88
N LYS A 160 10.36 25.67 -7.12
CA LYS A 160 10.35 25.48 -5.65
C LYS A 160 10.48 24.03 -5.24
N GLU A 161 9.81 23.12 -5.94
CA GLU A 161 9.87 21.69 -5.68
C GLU A 161 11.22 21.11 -6.04
N LYS A 162 11.82 21.53 -7.18
CA LYS A 162 13.17 21.14 -7.54
C LYS A 162 14.19 21.53 -6.47
N ILE A 163 14.15 22.80 -6.03
CA ILE A 163 15.02 23.30 -4.97
C ILE A 163 14.83 22.49 -3.67
N GLU A 164 13.60 22.12 -3.34
CA GLU A 164 13.31 21.34 -2.13
C GLU A 164 13.91 19.93 -2.19
N LEU A 165 13.84 19.27 -3.36
CA LEU A 165 14.42 17.95 -3.55
C LEU A 165 15.96 17.99 -3.62
N GLU A 166 16.54 19.00 -4.28
CA GLU A 166 18.00 19.18 -4.35
C GLU A 166 18.66 19.37 -2.97
N LYS A 167 17.96 20.00 -2.03
CA LYS A 167 18.46 20.15 -0.65
C LYS A 167 18.72 18.82 0.08
N GLN A 168 18.10 17.73 -0.37
CA GLN A 168 18.22 16.45 0.31
C GLN A 168 19.57 15.77 0.09
N ASN A 169 20.39 16.20 -0.90
CA ASN A 169 21.69 15.62 -1.26
C ASN A 169 21.64 14.07 -1.41
N ASP A 170 20.54 13.53 -1.91
CA ASP A 170 20.33 12.11 -2.07
C ASP A 170 20.40 11.73 -3.56
N PRO A 171 21.27 10.76 -3.95
CA PRO A 171 21.46 10.37 -5.35
C PRO A 171 20.20 9.89 -6.07
N ASP A 172 19.19 9.42 -5.31
CA ASP A 172 17.93 8.98 -5.92
C ASP A 172 17.12 10.17 -6.43
N PHE A 173 17.19 11.32 -5.76
CA PHE A 173 16.55 12.55 -6.27
C PHE A 173 17.20 13.04 -7.56
N GLU A 174 18.51 12.91 -7.72
CA GLU A 174 19.17 13.27 -8.99
C GLU A 174 18.63 12.43 -10.16
N LYS A 175 18.39 11.14 -9.95
CA LYS A 175 17.83 10.24 -10.96
C LYS A 175 16.38 10.60 -11.30
N ILE A 176 15.59 10.97 -10.29
CA ILE A 176 14.20 11.36 -10.44
C ILE A 176 14.11 12.71 -11.17
N LEU A 177 14.91 13.70 -10.77
CA LEU A 177 14.95 15.04 -11.37
C LEU A 177 15.34 15.01 -12.86
N LYS A 178 16.17 14.04 -13.28
CA LYS A 178 16.50 13.85 -14.71
C LYS A 178 15.34 13.31 -15.54
N LYS A 179 14.29 12.79 -14.92
CA LYS A 179 13.09 12.21 -15.57
C LYS A 179 11.90 13.17 -15.57
N LEU A 180 11.93 14.17 -14.72
CA LEU A 180 10.90 15.20 -14.52
C LEU A 180 11.31 16.53 -15.17
#